data_955dfa3b2957a1ec96ff53377fec489e
#
_entry.id   955dfa3b2957a1ec96ff53377fec489e
#
_cell.length_a   1.000
_cell.length_b   1.000
_cell.length_c   1.000
_cell.angle_alpha   90.00
_cell.angle_beta   90.00
_cell.angle_gamma   90.00
#
_symmetry.space_group_name_H-M   'P 1'
#
loop_
_entity.id
_entity.type
_entity.pdbx_description
1 polymer ?
#
loop_
_entity_poly.entity_id
_entity_poly.type
_entity_poly.pdbx_seq_one_letter_code
_entity_poly.pdbx_strand_id
1 'polypeptide(L)'
;MENNNDYREIIDGSDAIAEMVTDGVEKEKKDGDDKEQYEEICYICHRPEHIAGKMFKIPNNIFICQDCMQRTFDSMNNAPFSMDDMMNLNMGKMPNIGMINLSDFGGFGVPNNQKVKKKASKEKQEPVIDIHKIPAPHHIKASLDEYVVGQEYAKKVMSVAVYNHYKRIASDNKDGVEIEKSNMLMIGPTGSGKTYLVKTLAKLLDVPLAITDATSLTEAGYIGDDIESVVSKLLAAADNDVEKAEHGIIFIDEIDKIAKKRNANQRDVSGESVQQGMLKLLEGAEVEVPVGASSKNAMVPMTMVNTKDILFICGGAFPDIEEIIKERLNKEASIGFKADLKDKYDNDENLLQKVTMEDVRKFGMIPEFLGRLPVMFSLEALTEDMLIRILKEPKNAILKQNQKLLAMDEVKLEFTDEALAAIAKKAKEKKVGARALRSIIEEFMLDIMYEIPKDDNIGTVTITGDYVEQKGGPLITMRGCGMLEQKANVIQAAGN
;
A
#
# COMPACT_ATOMS: atom_id res chain seq x y z
N MET A 1 -39.90 18.71 -47.09
CA MET A 1 -41.13 18.04 -46.66
C MET A 1 -40.78 17.51 -45.28
N GLU A 2 -41.04 18.32 -44.33
CA GLU A 2 -42.22 18.34 -43.42
C GLU A 2 -41.97 17.35 -42.29
N ASN A 3 -41.71 17.84 -41.18
CA ASN A 3 -42.46 18.48 -40.08
C ASN A 3 -42.64 17.46 -38.93
N ASN A 4 -42.29 17.81 -37.82
CA ASN A 4 -42.73 18.66 -36.70
C ASN A 4 -42.94 17.77 -35.46
N ASN A 5 -42.31 18.10 -34.35
CA ASN A 5 -42.86 18.80 -33.15
C ASN A 5 -43.94 18.00 -32.42
N ASP A 6 -44.00 17.90 -31.13
CA ASP A 6 -44.03 18.94 -30.07
C ASP A 6 -43.89 18.30 -28.65
N TYR A 7 -43.18 18.90 -27.84
CA TYR A 7 -43.35 19.56 -26.52
C TYR A 7 -44.63 19.26 -25.65
N ARG A 8 -44.36 19.11 -24.37
CA ARG A 8 -44.96 19.72 -23.16
C ARG A 8 -45.18 18.72 -22.04
N GLU A 9 -44.53 18.93 -20.93
CA GLU A 9 -44.81 19.74 -19.71
C GLU A 9 -46.04 19.20 -18.94
N ILE A 10 -46.07 19.01 -17.71
CA ILE A 10 -45.78 19.76 -16.48
C ILE A 10 -46.61 19.12 -15.32
N ILE A 11 -46.06 19.11 -14.11
CA ILE A 11 -46.57 19.46 -12.76
C ILE A 11 -47.31 18.41 -11.92
N ASP A 12 -46.71 18.19 -10.79
CA ASP A 12 -47.09 18.43 -9.37
C ASP A 12 -48.15 17.56 -8.67
N GLY A 13 -47.84 17.34 -7.42
CA GLY A 13 -48.83 17.28 -6.37
C GLY A 13 -48.68 16.11 -5.39
N SER A 14 -47.86 16.29 -4.41
CA SER A 14 -48.12 16.21 -2.95
C SER A 14 -49.18 15.23 -2.41
N ASP A 15 -48.76 14.59 -1.35
CA ASP A 15 -49.39 14.35 -0.05
C ASP A 15 -50.28 13.14 0.18
N ALA A 16 -49.94 12.53 1.27
CA ALA A 16 -50.71 12.05 2.43
C ALA A 16 -50.97 10.53 2.56
N ILE A 17 -50.23 9.98 3.50
CA ILE A 17 -50.65 9.35 4.79
C ILE A 17 -51.90 8.45 4.72
N ALA A 18 -51.73 7.25 5.18
CA ALA A 18 -52.44 6.52 6.24
C ALA A 18 -52.73 5.06 5.94
N GLU A 19 -52.15 4.27 6.80
CA GLU A 19 -52.71 3.19 7.60
C GLU A 19 -53.50 2.03 6.96
N MET A 20 -52.97 0.87 7.31
CA MET A 20 -53.60 -0.35 7.86
C MET A 20 -54.38 -1.29 6.97
N VAL A 21 -54.02 -2.52 7.24
CA VAL A 21 -54.75 -3.78 7.43
C VAL A 21 -54.56 -4.87 6.39
N THR A 22 -53.83 -5.87 6.84
CA THR A 22 -53.91 -7.33 6.62
C THR A 22 -54.69 -7.86 5.41
N ASP A 23 -54.06 -8.66 4.58
CA ASP A 23 -54.35 -10.10 4.49
C ASP A 23 -53.35 -10.81 3.54
N GLY A 24 -53.06 -12.07 3.88
CA GLY A 24 -52.06 -12.88 3.26
C GLY A 24 -52.37 -13.26 1.81
N VAL A 25 -51.33 -13.16 0.99
CA VAL A 25 -51.18 -13.97 -0.19
C VAL A 25 -49.68 -14.35 -0.30
N GLU A 26 -49.41 -15.61 -0.13
CA GLU A 26 -48.16 -16.25 -0.46
C GLU A 26 -47.79 -15.92 -1.90
N LYS A 27 -46.77 -15.08 -2.10
CA LYS A 27 -46.04 -14.96 -3.36
C LYS A 27 -44.72 -15.68 -3.21
N GLU A 28 -44.64 -16.82 -3.87
CA GLU A 28 -43.39 -17.50 -4.17
C GLU A 28 -42.36 -16.50 -4.71
N LYS A 29 -41.36 -16.19 -3.88
CA LYS A 29 -40.14 -15.55 -4.33
C LYS A 29 -39.34 -16.61 -5.05
N LYS A 30 -39.15 -16.44 -6.34
CA LYS A 30 -38.05 -17.06 -7.07
C LYS A 30 -36.76 -16.49 -6.51
N ASP A 31 -36.14 -17.22 -5.58
CA ASP A 31 -34.76 -17.00 -5.17
C ASP A 31 -33.86 -17.28 -6.39
N GLY A 32 -33.31 -16.21 -6.96
CA GLY A 32 -32.14 -16.30 -7.79
C GLY A 32 -30.96 -16.67 -6.89
N ASP A 33 -30.47 -17.87 -7.07
CA ASP A 33 -29.39 -18.50 -6.28
C ASP A 33 -28.04 -17.87 -6.63
N ASP A 34 -27.73 -16.70 -6.07
CA ASP A 34 -26.37 -16.26 -5.83
C ASP A 34 -25.93 -16.77 -4.47
N LYS A 35 -25.74 -18.08 -4.37
CA LYS A 35 -25.05 -18.69 -3.23
C LYS A 35 -23.58 -18.34 -3.36
N GLU A 36 -23.14 -17.29 -2.70
CA GLU A 36 -21.74 -17.11 -2.33
C GLU A 36 -21.30 -18.43 -1.67
N GLN A 37 -20.47 -19.22 -2.36
CA GLN A 37 -20.00 -20.50 -1.85
C GLN A 37 -18.93 -20.24 -0.81
N TYR A 38 -19.30 -20.36 0.46
CA TYR A 38 -18.36 -20.35 1.58
C TYR A 38 -17.92 -21.77 1.91
N GLU A 39 -16.65 -21.97 2.26
CA GLU A 39 -16.08 -23.21 2.74
C GLU A 39 -16.05 -23.27 4.26
N GLU A 40 -16.19 -24.48 4.79
CA GLU A 40 -16.05 -24.77 6.20
C GLU A 40 -14.56 -24.84 6.58
N ILE A 41 -14.21 -24.42 7.80
CA ILE A 41 -12.84 -24.30 8.28
C ILE A 41 -12.67 -25.14 9.53
N CYS A 42 -11.55 -25.86 9.60
CA CYS A 42 -11.21 -26.66 10.77
C CYS A 42 -10.96 -25.76 11.98
N TYR A 43 -11.65 -26.03 13.08
CA TYR A 43 -11.53 -25.26 14.33
C TYR A 43 -10.14 -25.32 14.97
N ILE A 44 -9.39 -26.44 14.79
CA ILE A 44 -8.09 -26.64 15.44
C ILE A 44 -6.93 -26.10 14.60
N CYS A 45 -6.89 -26.40 13.29
CA CYS A 45 -5.78 -25.99 12.42
C CYS A 45 -6.12 -24.84 11.48
N HIS A 46 -7.36 -24.37 11.50
CA HIS A 46 -7.88 -23.26 10.71
C HIS A 46 -7.75 -23.40 9.18
N ARG A 47 -7.47 -24.62 8.67
CA ARG A 47 -7.42 -24.91 7.23
C ARG A 47 -8.83 -25.11 6.67
N PRO A 48 -9.14 -24.54 5.48
CA PRO A 48 -10.42 -24.77 4.81
C PRO A 48 -10.52 -26.18 4.26
N GLU A 49 -11.75 -26.66 3.98
CA GLU A 49 -12.04 -28.04 3.61
C GLU A 49 -11.23 -28.52 2.40
N HIS A 50 -11.02 -27.68 1.38
CA HIS A 50 -10.26 -28.07 0.17
C HIS A 50 -8.78 -28.37 0.44
N ILE A 51 -8.20 -27.83 1.55
CA ILE A 51 -6.81 -28.07 1.98
C ILE A 51 -6.75 -29.15 3.05
N ALA A 52 -7.68 -29.10 3.99
CA ALA A 52 -7.69 -29.96 5.17
C ALA A 52 -8.39 -31.31 4.93
N GLY A 53 -9.02 -31.49 3.77
CA GLY A 53 -9.78 -32.68 3.43
C GLY A 53 -11.08 -32.80 4.23
N LYS A 54 -11.53 -34.03 4.46
CA LYS A 54 -12.84 -34.31 5.05
C LYS A 54 -13.01 -33.68 6.43
N MET A 55 -14.08 -32.88 6.59
CA MET A 55 -14.45 -32.24 7.83
C MET A 55 -15.49 -33.04 8.62
N PHE A 56 -15.34 -33.08 9.92
CA PHE A 56 -16.29 -33.69 10.85
C PHE A 56 -16.99 -32.60 11.64
N LYS A 57 -18.32 -32.59 11.59
CA LYS A 57 -19.14 -31.63 12.32
C LYS A 57 -19.43 -32.14 13.73
N ILE A 58 -19.08 -31.34 14.73
CA ILE A 58 -19.34 -31.60 16.16
C ILE A 58 -20.52 -30.69 16.59
N PRO A 59 -21.20 -31.06 17.72
CA PRO A 59 -22.23 -30.17 18.28
C PRO A 59 -21.75 -28.72 18.43
N ASN A 60 -22.62 -27.74 18.33
CA ASN A 60 -22.36 -26.30 18.27
C ASN A 60 -21.75 -25.78 16.95
N ASN A 61 -21.94 -26.51 15.84
CA ASN A 61 -21.50 -26.07 14.50
C ASN A 61 -19.98 -25.92 14.34
N ILE A 62 -19.21 -26.72 15.12
CA ILE A 62 -17.74 -26.76 15.06
C ILE A 62 -17.32 -27.82 14.06
N PHE A 63 -16.40 -27.47 13.14
CA PHE A 63 -15.84 -28.37 12.15
C PHE A 63 -14.39 -28.67 12.48
N ILE A 64 -14.00 -29.96 12.46
CA ILE A 64 -12.64 -30.43 12.71
C ILE A 64 -12.22 -31.32 11.55
N CYS A 65 -11.04 -31.10 10.96
CA CYS A 65 -10.52 -31.93 9.91
C CYS A 65 -10.01 -33.28 10.42
N GLN A 66 -9.90 -34.26 9.53
CA GLN A 66 -9.48 -35.61 9.82
C GLN A 66 -8.10 -35.65 10.50
N ASP A 67 -7.13 -34.89 10.01
CA ASP A 67 -5.78 -34.85 10.58
C ASP A 67 -5.75 -34.34 12.03
N CYS A 68 -6.51 -33.30 12.33
CA CYS A 68 -6.59 -32.78 13.70
C CYS A 68 -7.31 -33.75 14.63
N MET A 69 -8.36 -34.38 14.13
CA MET A 69 -9.07 -35.42 14.90
C MET A 69 -8.17 -36.62 15.22
N GLN A 70 -7.41 -37.09 14.22
CA GLN A 70 -6.44 -38.18 14.41
C GLN A 70 -5.37 -37.82 15.43
N ARG A 71 -4.74 -36.62 15.29
CA ARG A 71 -3.72 -36.16 16.26
C ARG A 71 -4.26 -36.03 17.68
N THR A 72 -5.50 -35.64 17.84
CA THR A 72 -6.15 -35.56 19.15
C THR A 72 -6.34 -36.96 19.75
N PHE A 73 -6.78 -37.91 18.94
CA PHE A 73 -6.91 -39.31 19.36
C PHE A 73 -5.54 -39.95 19.66
N ASP A 74 -4.52 -39.73 18.83
CA ASP A 74 -3.17 -40.24 19.03
C ASP A 74 -2.53 -39.68 20.32
N SER A 75 -2.79 -38.37 20.59
CA SER A 75 -2.36 -37.74 21.83
C SER A 75 -3.05 -38.31 23.08
N MET A 76 -4.33 -38.68 22.97
CA MET A 76 -5.06 -39.34 24.05
C MET A 76 -4.58 -40.78 24.26
N ASN A 77 -4.24 -41.53 23.19
CA ASN A 77 -3.77 -42.90 23.29
C ASN A 77 -2.29 -43.04 23.75
N ASN A 78 -1.48 -42.00 23.52
CA ASN A 78 -0.06 -41.96 23.90
C ASN A 78 0.19 -41.30 25.26
N ALA A 79 -0.84 -40.85 25.96
CA ALA A 79 -0.72 -40.42 27.35
C ALA A 79 -0.53 -41.66 28.22
N PRO A 80 0.52 -41.76 29.08
CA PRO A 80 0.74 -42.91 29.96
C PRO A 80 -0.25 -42.82 31.13
N PHE A 81 -1.51 -43.16 30.88
CA PHE A 81 -2.50 -43.39 31.92
C PHE A 81 -2.60 -44.91 32.18
N SER A 82 -2.16 -45.34 33.36
CA SER A 82 -2.42 -46.70 33.81
C SER A 82 -3.86 -46.79 34.33
N MET A 83 -4.52 -47.93 34.11
CA MET A 83 -5.89 -48.19 34.56
C MET A 83 -6.07 -48.07 36.08
N ASP A 84 -4.99 -48.13 36.87
CA ASP A 84 -4.99 -47.97 38.33
C ASP A 84 -5.16 -46.52 38.78
N ASP A 85 -4.81 -45.57 37.96
CA ASP A 85 -4.97 -44.14 38.28
C ASP A 85 -6.44 -43.68 38.14
N MET A 86 -7.27 -44.40 37.38
CA MET A 86 -8.70 -44.09 37.22
C MET A 86 -9.57 -44.46 38.43
N MET A 87 -9.13 -45.39 39.27
CA MET A 87 -9.90 -45.83 40.47
C MET A 87 -9.61 -45.01 41.72
N ASN A 88 -8.55 -44.17 41.73
CA ASN A 88 -8.16 -43.36 42.89
C ASN A 88 -8.36 -41.84 42.74
N LEU A 89 -9.18 -41.39 41.82
CA LEU A 89 -9.49 -39.98 41.65
C LEU A 89 -10.45 -39.48 42.73
N ASN A 90 -9.86 -39.13 43.87
CA ASN A 90 -10.51 -38.32 44.91
C ASN A 90 -10.54 -36.86 44.38
N MET A 91 -11.74 -36.31 44.19
CA MET A 91 -12.08 -35.02 43.59
C MET A 91 -11.49 -33.82 44.36
N GLY A 92 -10.17 -33.63 44.38
CA GLY A 92 -9.62 -32.51 45.13
C GLY A 92 -8.28 -31.90 44.69
N LYS A 93 -7.50 -32.58 43.88
CA LYS A 93 -6.19 -32.07 43.43
C LYS A 93 -5.83 -32.63 42.06
N MET A 94 -6.19 -31.95 41.00
CA MET A 94 -5.60 -32.18 39.69
C MET A 94 -4.45 -31.20 39.45
N PRO A 95 -3.26 -31.66 39.03
CA PRO A 95 -2.26 -30.79 38.43
C PRO A 95 -2.72 -30.44 37.02
N ASN A 96 -2.42 -29.21 36.65
CA ASN A 96 -2.77 -28.49 35.43
C ASN A 96 -2.33 -29.23 34.14
N ILE A 97 -3.10 -30.21 33.71
CA ILE A 97 -3.04 -30.76 32.35
C ILE A 97 -4.28 -30.22 31.68
N GLY A 98 -4.08 -29.39 30.64
CA GLY A 98 -5.14 -28.72 29.90
C GLY A 98 -6.13 -29.71 29.27
N MET A 99 -7.01 -30.26 30.09
CA MET A 99 -8.24 -30.86 29.60
C MET A 99 -9.18 -29.71 29.26
N ILE A 100 -9.43 -29.54 27.97
CA ILE A 100 -10.48 -28.69 27.45
C ILE A 100 -11.79 -29.20 28.01
N ASN A 101 -12.31 -28.54 29.04
CA ASN A 101 -13.66 -28.79 29.56
C ASN A 101 -14.64 -28.38 28.49
N LEU A 102 -15.35 -29.32 27.89
CA LEU A 102 -16.36 -29.11 26.86
C LEU A 102 -17.54 -28.25 27.35
N SER A 103 -17.67 -28.07 28.68
CA SER A 103 -18.68 -27.18 29.29
C SER A 103 -18.30 -25.71 29.32
N ASP A 104 -17.01 -25.35 29.16
CA ASP A 104 -16.58 -23.95 29.07
C ASP A 104 -16.78 -23.34 27.67
N PHE A 105 -17.14 -24.13 26.68
CA PHE A 105 -17.45 -23.69 25.32
C PHE A 105 -18.85 -23.04 25.15
N GLY A 106 -19.64 -22.97 26.21
CA GLY A 106 -21.01 -22.42 26.17
C GLY A 106 -21.10 -20.88 26.12
N GLY A 107 -19.98 -20.15 26.17
CA GLY A 107 -19.98 -18.70 26.35
C GLY A 107 -19.27 -17.85 25.28
N PHE A 108 -18.54 -18.45 24.36
CA PHE A 108 -17.90 -17.69 23.29
C PHE A 108 -18.75 -17.76 22.02
N GLY A 109 -19.45 -16.68 21.73
CA GLY A 109 -20.08 -16.49 20.43
C GLY A 109 -19.01 -16.67 19.34
N VAL A 110 -19.20 -17.64 18.46
CA VAL A 110 -18.33 -17.87 17.30
C VAL A 110 -18.31 -16.58 16.50
N PRO A 111 -17.13 -15.93 16.28
CA PRO A 111 -17.08 -14.75 15.44
C PRO A 111 -17.62 -15.11 14.05
N ASN A 112 -18.58 -14.36 13.57
CA ASN A 112 -19.28 -14.61 12.30
C ASN A 112 -18.37 -14.48 11.05
N ASN A 113 -17.07 -14.22 11.24
CA ASN A 113 -16.09 -13.96 10.19
C ASN A 113 -15.20 -15.14 9.78
N GLN A 114 -15.56 -16.38 10.14
CA GLN A 114 -14.77 -17.59 9.85
C GLN A 114 -15.08 -18.24 8.50
N LYS A 115 -15.63 -17.48 7.54
CA LYS A 115 -15.93 -18.03 6.22
C LYS A 115 -15.00 -17.42 5.19
N VAL A 116 -14.25 -18.26 4.47
CA VAL A 116 -13.42 -17.88 3.32
C VAL A 116 -14.24 -18.10 2.06
N LYS A 117 -14.20 -17.14 1.11
CA LYS A 117 -14.81 -17.35 -0.22
C LYS A 117 -14.07 -18.49 -0.92
N LYS A 118 -14.80 -19.47 -1.40
CA LYS A 118 -14.25 -20.62 -2.10
C LYS A 118 -13.56 -20.16 -3.37
N LYS A 119 -12.32 -20.65 -3.62
CA LYS A 119 -11.66 -20.49 -4.92
C LYS A 119 -12.53 -21.24 -5.93
N ALA A 120 -13.15 -20.51 -6.87
CA ALA A 120 -14.04 -21.13 -7.85
C ALA A 120 -13.30 -22.21 -8.63
N SER A 121 -13.90 -23.39 -8.76
CA SER A 121 -13.34 -24.49 -9.52
C SER A 121 -13.12 -24.07 -10.96
N LYS A 122 -12.05 -24.54 -11.63
CA LYS A 122 -11.57 -24.18 -12.97
C LYS A 122 -12.55 -24.44 -14.12
N GLU A 123 -13.83 -24.13 -13.97
CA GLU A 123 -14.78 -24.09 -15.08
C GLU A 123 -14.83 -22.65 -15.61
N LYS A 124 -14.14 -22.43 -16.76
CA LYS A 124 -14.20 -21.25 -17.63
C LYS A 124 -14.54 -19.93 -16.92
N GLN A 125 -13.68 -19.50 -16.02
CA GLN A 125 -13.72 -18.13 -15.52
C GLN A 125 -13.25 -17.20 -16.64
N GLU A 126 -13.97 -16.11 -16.84
CA GLU A 126 -13.42 -14.97 -17.58
C GLU A 126 -12.11 -14.58 -16.90
N PRO A 127 -11.03 -14.33 -17.66
CA PRO A 127 -9.76 -13.98 -17.05
C PRO A 127 -9.97 -12.75 -16.16
N VAL A 128 -9.57 -12.84 -14.89
CA VAL A 128 -9.69 -11.78 -13.87
C VAL A 128 -9.09 -10.46 -14.37
N ILE A 129 -8.16 -10.54 -15.31
CA ILE A 129 -7.58 -9.40 -16.02
C ILE A 129 -7.75 -9.60 -17.52
N ASP A 130 -8.58 -8.78 -18.13
CA ASP A 130 -8.71 -8.69 -19.59
C ASP A 130 -7.55 -7.86 -20.14
N ILE A 131 -6.72 -8.48 -20.98
CA ILE A 131 -5.60 -7.80 -21.68
C ILE A 131 -6.05 -6.51 -22.37
N HIS A 132 -7.25 -6.51 -22.93
CA HIS A 132 -7.78 -5.33 -23.64
C HIS A 132 -8.15 -4.16 -22.71
N LYS A 133 -8.30 -4.43 -21.42
CA LYS A 133 -8.54 -3.39 -20.39
C LYS A 133 -7.25 -2.81 -19.81
N ILE A 134 -6.10 -3.46 -20.03
CA ILE A 134 -4.80 -2.96 -19.54
C ILE A 134 -4.38 -1.77 -20.40
N PRO A 135 -4.24 -0.55 -19.83
CA PRO A 135 -3.82 0.61 -20.60
C PRO A 135 -2.41 0.41 -21.17
N ALA A 136 -2.17 0.84 -22.39
CA ALA A 136 -0.84 0.82 -22.98
C ALA A 136 0.14 1.68 -22.15
N PRO A 137 1.47 1.42 -22.17
CA PRO A 137 2.45 2.08 -21.31
C PRO A 137 2.41 3.61 -21.40
N HIS A 138 2.17 4.17 -22.58
CA HIS A 138 2.07 5.61 -22.76
C HIS A 138 0.82 6.22 -22.08
N HIS A 139 -0.28 5.47 -22.01
CA HIS A 139 -1.47 5.91 -21.27
C HIS A 139 -1.25 5.81 -19.75
N ILE A 140 -0.60 4.73 -19.27
CA ILE A 140 -0.22 4.62 -17.85
C ILE A 140 0.69 5.80 -17.47
N LYS A 141 1.71 6.10 -18.29
CA LYS A 141 2.60 7.24 -18.05
C LYS A 141 1.83 8.56 -18.06
N ALA A 142 0.99 8.82 -19.06
CA ALA A 142 0.19 10.04 -19.13
C ALA A 142 -0.72 10.22 -17.91
N SER A 143 -1.34 9.14 -17.43
CA SER A 143 -2.12 9.18 -16.20
C SER A 143 -1.25 9.46 -14.95
N LEU A 144 -0.03 8.92 -14.89
CA LEU A 144 0.93 9.25 -13.82
C LEU A 144 1.38 10.71 -13.88
N ASP A 145 1.55 11.28 -15.09
CA ASP A 145 1.94 12.68 -15.30
C ASP A 145 0.93 13.67 -14.70
N GLU A 146 -0.34 13.29 -14.60
CA GLU A 146 -1.37 14.11 -13.96
C GLU A 146 -1.20 14.27 -12.43
N TYR A 147 -0.47 13.36 -11.79
CA TYR A 147 -0.29 13.32 -10.34
C TYR A 147 1.15 13.51 -9.90
N VAL A 148 2.13 13.11 -10.72
CA VAL A 148 3.55 13.10 -10.37
C VAL A 148 4.35 13.98 -11.29
N VAL A 149 4.94 15.03 -10.75
CA VAL A 149 5.80 15.99 -11.49
C VAL A 149 7.20 15.41 -11.67
N GLY A 150 7.77 15.59 -12.85
CA GLY A 150 9.12 15.08 -13.17
C GLY A 150 9.19 13.57 -13.20
N GLN A 151 10.34 13.00 -12.90
CA GLN A 151 10.57 11.55 -12.86
C GLN A 151 10.27 10.84 -14.18
N GLU A 152 10.57 11.48 -15.31
CA GLU A 152 10.15 11.04 -16.64
C GLU A 152 10.63 9.63 -16.99
N TYR A 153 11.90 9.36 -16.68
CA TYR A 153 12.50 8.05 -16.92
C TYR A 153 11.87 6.97 -16.03
N ALA A 154 11.74 7.25 -14.74
CA ALA A 154 11.15 6.32 -13.78
C ALA A 154 9.70 5.96 -14.14
N LYS A 155 8.87 6.96 -14.48
CA LYS A 155 7.48 6.75 -14.94
C LYS A 155 7.42 5.89 -16.19
N LYS A 156 8.32 6.13 -17.16
CA LYS A 156 8.40 5.33 -18.40
C LYS A 156 8.76 3.87 -18.11
N VAL A 157 9.82 3.63 -17.33
CA VAL A 157 10.26 2.27 -16.99
C VAL A 157 9.17 1.52 -16.21
N MET A 158 8.60 2.16 -15.20
CA MET A 158 7.51 1.58 -14.40
C MET A 158 6.29 1.24 -15.26
N SER A 159 5.87 2.12 -16.16
CA SER A 159 4.71 1.89 -17.04
C SER A 159 4.92 0.69 -17.96
N VAL A 160 6.14 0.53 -18.51
CA VAL A 160 6.49 -0.62 -19.36
C VAL A 160 6.53 -1.91 -18.53
N ALA A 161 7.19 -1.89 -17.37
CA ALA A 161 7.34 -3.07 -16.52
C ALA A 161 5.98 -3.60 -16.04
N VAL A 162 5.10 -2.70 -15.60
CA VAL A 162 3.73 -3.04 -15.16
C VAL A 162 2.90 -3.59 -16.32
N TYR A 163 2.94 -2.95 -17.47
CA TYR A 163 2.26 -3.45 -18.66
C TYR A 163 2.70 -4.86 -19.05
N ASN A 164 4.02 -5.11 -19.05
CA ASN A 164 4.58 -6.43 -19.33
C ASN A 164 4.18 -7.45 -18.26
N HIS A 165 4.13 -7.05 -16.99
CA HIS A 165 3.69 -7.92 -15.89
C HIS A 165 2.26 -8.41 -16.12
N TYR A 166 1.30 -7.53 -16.39
CA TYR A 166 -0.09 -7.93 -16.61
C TYR A 166 -0.28 -8.65 -17.94
N LYS A 167 0.50 -8.33 -18.98
CA LYS A 167 0.53 -9.13 -20.22
C LYS A 167 0.99 -10.57 -19.97
N ARG A 168 2.01 -10.74 -19.11
CA ARG A 168 2.47 -12.09 -18.72
C ARG A 168 1.36 -12.89 -18.06
N ILE A 169 0.61 -12.29 -17.13
CA ILE A 169 -0.50 -12.94 -16.44
C ILE A 169 -1.60 -13.35 -17.43
N ALA A 170 -1.90 -12.48 -18.37
CA ALA A 170 -2.97 -12.70 -19.34
C ALA A 170 -2.53 -13.56 -20.55
N SER A 171 -1.21 -13.87 -20.68
CA SER A 171 -0.71 -14.71 -21.80
C SER A 171 -0.93 -16.19 -21.51
N ASP A 172 -1.55 -16.89 -22.46
CA ASP A 172 -1.56 -18.35 -22.47
C ASP A 172 -0.18 -18.86 -22.91
N ASN A 173 0.51 -19.64 -22.07
CA ASN A 173 1.82 -20.26 -22.36
C ASN A 173 1.73 -21.37 -23.44
N LYS A 174 0.97 -21.15 -24.52
CA LYS A 174 0.79 -22.16 -25.57
C LYS A 174 2.03 -22.36 -26.43
N ASP A 175 2.90 -21.36 -26.49
CA ASP A 175 4.07 -21.36 -27.37
C ASP A 175 5.34 -21.93 -26.70
N GLY A 176 5.25 -22.39 -25.44
CA GLY A 176 6.38 -22.95 -24.70
C GLY A 176 7.44 -21.92 -24.25
N VAL A 177 7.16 -20.61 -24.42
CA VAL A 177 8.03 -19.53 -23.93
C VAL A 177 7.48 -19.02 -22.61
N GLU A 178 8.24 -19.22 -21.54
CA GLU A 178 7.90 -18.68 -20.22
C GLU A 178 8.42 -17.26 -20.06
N ILE A 179 7.53 -16.31 -19.75
CA ILE A 179 7.89 -14.92 -19.49
C ILE A 179 8.16 -14.76 -17.99
N GLU A 180 9.38 -14.29 -17.64
CA GLU A 180 9.80 -14.07 -16.26
C GLU A 180 9.05 -12.90 -15.62
N LYS A 181 9.04 -12.87 -14.26
CA LYS A 181 8.47 -11.77 -13.48
C LYS A 181 9.28 -10.48 -13.68
N SER A 182 8.57 -9.35 -13.74
CA SER A 182 9.18 -8.01 -13.89
C SER A 182 9.19 -7.26 -12.55
N ASN A 183 9.63 -7.91 -11.45
CA ASN A 183 9.76 -7.22 -10.17
C ASN A 183 10.75 -6.05 -10.29
N MET A 184 10.52 -4.99 -9.50
CA MET A 184 11.24 -3.72 -9.68
C MET A 184 12.02 -3.32 -8.42
N LEU A 185 13.20 -2.73 -8.64
CA LEU A 185 13.97 -2.02 -7.64
C LEU A 185 14.02 -0.53 -7.97
N MET A 186 13.48 0.28 -7.07
CA MET A 186 13.38 1.73 -7.19
C MET A 186 14.36 2.38 -6.21
N ILE A 187 15.34 3.12 -6.73
CA ILE A 187 16.37 3.81 -5.96
C ILE A 187 16.11 5.31 -6.03
N GLY A 188 16.18 6.01 -4.90
CA GLY A 188 16.02 7.46 -4.93
C GLY A 188 16.00 8.09 -3.55
N PRO A 189 16.36 9.37 -3.45
CA PRO A 189 16.48 10.06 -2.16
C PRO A 189 15.17 10.05 -1.38
N THR A 190 15.27 10.27 -0.08
CA THR A 190 14.09 10.40 0.79
C THR A 190 13.24 11.58 0.32
N GLY A 191 11.92 11.36 0.22
CA GLY A 191 10.99 12.40 -0.22
C GLY A 191 10.95 12.64 -1.74
N SER A 192 11.61 11.81 -2.57
CA SER A 192 11.54 11.88 -4.04
C SER A 192 10.20 11.41 -4.62
N GLY A 193 9.32 10.83 -3.79
CA GLY A 193 7.99 10.40 -4.22
C GLY A 193 7.83 8.91 -4.49
N LYS A 194 8.79 8.02 -4.10
CA LYS A 194 8.73 6.57 -4.31
C LYS A 194 7.38 5.95 -3.95
N THR A 195 7.00 6.07 -2.69
CA THR A 195 5.75 5.50 -2.17
C THR A 195 4.52 6.13 -2.83
N TYR A 196 4.57 7.43 -3.14
CA TYR A 196 3.46 8.14 -3.80
C TYR A 196 3.26 7.67 -5.24
N LEU A 197 4.34 7.43 -5.97
CA LEU A 197 4.32 6.92 -7.34
C LEU A 197 3.64 5.54 -7.41
N VAL A 198 4.00 4.63 -6.49
CA VAL A 198 3.39 3.29 -6.42
C VAL A 198 1.92 3.35 -6.00
N LYS A 199 1.56 4.18 -5.01
CA LYS A 199 0.16 4.39 -4.61
C LYS A 199 -0.69 4.91 -5.77
N THR A 200 -0.17 5.86 -6.53
CA THR A 200 -0.86 6.43 -7.69
C THR A 200 -1.03 5.37 -8.78
N LEU A 201 0.02 4.59 -9.05
CA LEU A 201 -0.03 3.51 -10.03
C LEU A 201 -1.10 2.46 -9.67
N ALA A 202 -1.08 1.93 -8.45
CA ALA A 202 -2.05 0.92 -8.01
C ALA A 202 -3.49 1.43 -8.09
N LYS A 203 -3.71 2.70 -7.71
CA LYS A 203 -5.02 3.35 -7.86
C LYS A 203 -5.47 3.51 -9.32
N LEU A 204 -4.55 3.83 -10.23
CA LEU A 204 -4.86 3.98 -11.66
C LEU A 204 -5.18 2.63 -12.33
N LEU A 205 -4.61 1.55 -11.83
CA LEU A 205 -4.84 0.19 -12.32
C LEU A 205 -6.00 -0.52 -11.61
N ASP A 206 -6.55 0.09 -10.56
CA ASP A 206 -7.61 -0.48 -9.71
C ASP A 206 -7.24 -1.87 -9.16
N VAL A 207 -6.00 -1.99 -8.65
CA VAL A 207 -5.49 -3.23 -8.07
C VAL A 207 -5.17 -3.06 -6.58
N PRO A 208 -5.32 -4.13 -5.77
CA PRO A 208 -4.96 -4.07 -4.36
C PRO A 208 -3.47 -3.79 -4.17
N LEU A 209 -3.16 -2.96 -3.18
CA LEU A 209 -1.80 -2.55 -2.85
C LEU A 209 -1.51 -2.78 -1.36
N ALA A 210 -0.49 -3.57 -1.06
CA ALA A 210 0.11 -3.62 0.26
C ALA A 210 1.40 -2.81 0.30
N ILE A 211 1.57 -2.04 1.37
CA ILE A 211 2.80 -1.28 1.64
C ILE A 211 3.37 -1.77 2.95
N THR A 212 4.64 -2.13 2.94
CA THR A 212 5.35 -2.53 4.14
C THR A 212 6.73 -1.89 4.17
N ASP A 213 7.28 -1.77 5.37
CA ASP A 213 8.64 -1.31 5.61
C ASP A 213 9.54 -2.53 5.82
N ALA A 214 10.65 -2.60 5.11
CA ALA A 214 11.59 -3.71 5.22
C ALA A 214 12.20 -3.83 6.64
N THR A 215 12.26 -2.73 7.40
CA THR A 215 12.78 -2.73 8.76
C THR A 215 11.88 -3.44 9.77
N SER A 216 10.58 -3.58 9.46
CA SER A 216 9.64 -4.31 10.29
C SER A 216 9.73 -5.83 10.10
N LEU A 217 10.35 -6.28 9.01
CA LEU A 217 10.43 -7.69 8.64
C LEU A 217 11.58 -8.39 9.35
N THR A 218 11.30 -9.58 9.84
CA THR A 218 12.30 -10.44 10.52
C THR A 218 12.21 -11.88 10.02
N GLU A 219 13.30 -12.65 10.25
CA GLU A 219 13.28 -14.09 10.04
C GLU A 219 12.24 -14.73 10.98
N ALA A 220 11.52 -15.74 10.49
CA ALA A 220 10.47 -16.44 11.24
C ALA A 220 10.95 -16.89 12.63
N GLY A 221 10.17 -16.56 13.67
CA GLY A 221 10.47 -16.92 15.07
C GLY A 221 11.20 -15.84 15.88
N TYR A 222 11.50 -14.69 15.30
CA TYR A 222 12.02 -13.51 16.01
C TYR A 222 10.91 -12.47 16.23
N ILE A 223 11.18 -11.50 17.10
CA ILE A 223 10.25 -10.38 17.37
C ILE A 223 10.21 -9.47 16.15
N GLY A 224 9.07 -9.39 15.48
CA GLY A 224 8.81 -8.57 14.30
C GLY A 224 7.72 -9.21 13.45
N ASP A 225 7.44 -8.60 12.30
CA ASP A 225 6.52 -9.14 11.31
C ASP A 225 7.22 -10.25 10.51
N ASP A 226 6.61 -11.42 10.41
CA ASP A 226 7.11 -12.46 9.52
C ASP A 226 7.08 -11.98 8.06
N ILE A 227 8.00 -12.48 7.24
CA ILE A 227 8.10 -12.08 5.82
C ILE A 227 6.77 -12.33 5.08
N GLU A 228 6.06 -13.41 5.41
CA GLU A 228 4.76 -13.70 4.82
C GLU A 228 3.64 -12.74 5.24
N SER A 229 3.84 -11.93 6.29
CA SER A 229 2.87 -10.91 6.72
C SER A 229 2.57 -9.87 5.63
N VAL A 230 3.50 -9.65 4.69
CA VAL A 230 3.30 -8.74 3.56
C VAL A 230 2.17 -9.23 2.63
N VAL A 231 2.04 -10.55 2.49
CA VAL A 231 0.96 -11.18 1.70
C VAL A 231 -0.37 -11.09 2.46
N SER A 232 -0.36 -11.24 3.80
CA SER A 232 -1.56 -11.02 4.63
C SER A 232 -2.08 -9.59 4.52
N LYS A 233 -1.18 -8.60 4.50
CA LYS A 233 -1.54 -7.19 4.29
C LYS A 233 -2.17 -6.97 2.91
N LEU A 234 -1.67 -7.66 1.87
CA LEU A 234 -2.25 -7.60 0.53
C LEU A 234 -3.63 -8.26 0.47
N LEU A 235 -3.79 -9.42 1.11
CA LEU A 235 -5.08 -10.11 1.20
C LEU A 235 -6.12 -9.23 1.91
N ALA A 236 -5.74 -8.55 2.99
CA ALA A 236 -6.61 -7.60 3.67
C ALA A 236 -6.98 -6.40 2.77
N ALA A 237 -6.02 -5.88 1.98
CA ALA A 237 -6.26 -4.80 1.02
C ALA A 237 -7.15 -5.22 -0.16
N ALA A 238 -7.26 -6.53 -0.42
CA ALA A 238 -8.13 -7.14 -1.41
C ALA A 238 -9.50 -7.58 -0.83
N ASP A 239 -9.88 -7.08 0.35
CA ASP A 239 -11.11 -7.48 1.05
C ASP A 239 -11.21 -9.00 1.32
N ASN A 240 -10.07 -9.65 1.56
CA ASN A 240 -9.90 -11.09 1.72
C ASN A 240 -10.29 -11.94 0.49
N ASP A 241 -10.29 -11.32 -0.68
CA ASP A 241 -10.45 -12.00 -1.96
C ASP A 241 -9.09 -12.48 -2.47
N VAL A 242 -8.88 -13.80 -2.48
CA VAL A 242 -7.60 -14.43 -2.86
C VAL A 242 -7.26 -14.15 -4.32
N GLU A 243 -8.23 -14.22 -5.24
CA GLU A 243 -7.99 -14.00 -6.67
C GLU A 243 -7.55 -12.56 -6.95
N LYS A 244 -8.20 -11.58 -6.29
CA LYS A 244 -7.77 -10.18 -6.38
C LYS A 244 -6.40 -9.96 -5.76
N ALA A 245 -6.10 -10.59 -4.61
CA ALA A 245 -4.81 -10.47 -3.96
C ALA A 245 -3.68 -11.04 -4.82
N GLU A 246 -3.88 -12.17 -5.49
CA GLU A 246 -2.90 -12.81 -6.37
C GLU A 246 -2.51 -11.93 -7.58
N HIS A 247 -3.30 -10.91 -7.93
CA HIS A 247 -3.03 -9.94 -8.99
C HIS A 247 -2.65 -8.54 -8.48
N GLY A 248 -2.40 -8.41 -7.20
CA GLY A 248 -2.08 -7.15 -6.55
C GLY A 248 -0.62 -6.74 -6.66
N ILE A 249 -0.31 -5.64 -6.00
CA ILE A 249 1.03 -5.06 -5.91
C ILE A 249 1.48 -5.07 -4.45
N ILE A 250 2.71 -5.53 -4.17
CA ILE A 250 3.36 -5.36 -2.88
C ILE A 250 4.50 -4.36 -3.05
N PHE A 251 4.45 -3.27 -2.29
CA PHE A 251 5.53 -2.30 -2.20
C PHE A 251 6.27 -2.45 -0.87
N ILE A 252 7.58 -2.74 -0.96
CA ILE A 252 8.46 -2.86 0.19
C ILE A 252 9.37 -1.63 0.21
N ASP A 253 9.10 -0.72 1.13
CA ASP A 253 9.90 0.50 1.31
C ASP A 253 11.12 0.24 2.21
N GLU A 254 12.10 1.14 2.17
CA GLU A 254 13.33 1.09 2.97
C GLU A 254 14.15 -0.21 2.81
N ILE A 255 14.14 -0.80 1.60
CA ILE A 255 14.84 -2.06 1.31
C ILE A 255 16.37 -1.95 1.55
N ASP A 256 16.94 -0.77 1.46
CA ASP A 256 18.34 -0.49 1.76
C ASP A 256 18.73 -0.75 3.22
N LYS A 257 17.75 -0.79 4.13
CA LYS A 257 17.98 -1.03 5.56
C LYS A 257 18.30 -2.49 5.89
N ILE A 258 17.87 -3.41 5.02
CA ILE A 258 18.21 -4.84 5.15
C ILE A 258 19.50 -5.21 4.38
N ALA A 259 20.24 -4.24 3.88
CA ALA A 259 21.56 -4.50 3.31
C ALA A 259 22.54 -5.00 4.37
N LYS A 260 23.38 -5.98 4.00
CA LYS A 260 24.39 -6.55 4.89
C LYS A 260 25.41 -5.48 5.34
N LYS A 261 25.56 -5.31 6.64
CA LYS A 261 26.56 -4.40 7.21
C LYS A 261 27.97 -4.96 7.03
N ARG A 262 28.89 -4.15 6.51
CA ARG A 262 30.27 -4.57 6.19
C ARG A 262 31.08 -5.13 7.38
N ASN A 263 30.68 -4.87 8.63
CA ASN A 263 31.42 -5.23 9.85
C ASN A 263 30.67 -6.20 10.79
N ALA A 264 29.64 -6.90 10.33
CA ALA A 264 28.90 -7.82 11.18
C ALA A 264 29.57 -9.21 11.21
N ASN A 265 30.27 -9.52 12.31
CA ASN A 265 30.81 -10.87 12.59
C ASN A 265 29.75 -11.82 13.19
N GLN A 266 28.49 -11.39 13.33
CA GLN A 266 27.38 -12.15 13.87
C GLN A 266 26.33 -12.42 12.79
N ARG A 267 25.54 -13.50 12.98
CA ARG A 267 24.40 -13.81 12.11
C ARG A 267 23.44 -12.62 12.08
N ASP A 268 23.25 -12.03 10.90
CA ASP A 268 22.38 -10.87 10.70
C ASP A 268 20.96 -11.37 10.43
N VAL A 269 20.15 -11.46 11.49
CA VAL A 269 18.76 -11.93 11.44
C VAL A 269 17.78 -10.90 10.87
N SER A 270 18.21 -9.66 10.74
CA SER A 270 17.41 -8.54 10.22
C SER A 270 17.85 -8.03 8.84
N GLY A 271 18.94 -8.52 8.31
CA GLY A 271 19.50 -8.11 7.03
C GLY A 271 19.52 -9.24 6.00
N GLU A 272 20.64 -9.98 5.91
CA GLU A 272 20.83 -11.03 4.91
C GLU A 272 19.78 -12.14 5.01
N SER A 273 19.38 -12.55 6.23
CA SER A 273 18.33 -13.56 6.44
C SER A 273 16.97 -13.13 5.89
N VAL A 274 16.60 -11.85 6.04
CA VAL A 274 15.36 -11.32 5.49
C VAL A 274 15.41 -11.31 3.96
N GLN A 275 16.53 -10.88 3.36
CA GLN A 275 16.70 -10.94 1.90
C GLN A 275 16.54 -12.38 1.38
N GLN A 276 17.14 -13.38 2.04
CA GLN A 276 17.01 -14.79 1.67
C GLN A 276 15.58 -15.31 1.83
N GLY A 277 14.90 -14.97 2.92
CA GLY A 277 13.52 -15.36 3.16
C GLY A 277 12.54 -14.79 2.12
N MET A 278 12.80 -13.58 1.63
CA MET A 278 11.99 -12.94 0.59
C MET A 278 12.14 -13.57 -0.79
N LEU A 279 13.21 -14.32 -1.07
CA LEU A 279 13.44 -14.93 -2.40
C LEU A 279 12.26 -15.78 -2.85
N LYS A 280 11.70 -16.60 -1.95
CA LYS A 280 10.55 -17.46 -2.26
C LYS A 280 9.34 -16.67 -2.72
N LEU A 281 9.05 -15.54 -2.06
CA LEU A 281 7.93 -14.67 -2.42
C LEU A 281 8.15 -14.00 -3.78
N LEU A 282 9.38 -13.53 -4.04
CA LEU A 282 9.74 -12.88 -5.29
C LEU A 282 9.71 -13.84 -6.48
N GLU A 283 10.10 -15.09 -6.28
CA GLU A 283 10.06 -16.15 -7.31
C GLU A 283 8.63 -16.58 -7.65
N GLY A 284 7.78 -16.66 -6.65
CA GLY A 284 6.42 -17.18 -6.74
C GLY A 284 6.29 -18.49 -5.98
N ALA A 285 5.61 -18.44 -4.86
CA ALA A 285 5.35 -19.58 -4.00
C ALA A 285 3.91 -19.54 -3.48
N GLU A 286 3.39 -20.68 -3.12
CA GLU A 286 2.17 -20.77 -2.32
C GLU A 286 2.50 -20.50 -0.85
N VAL A 287 1.81 -19.52 -0.27
CA VAL A 287 2.05 -19.06 1.09
C VAL A 287 0.77 -19.17 1.88
N GLU A 288 0.86 -19.79 3.05
CA GLU A 288 -0.25 -19.88 3.99
C GLU A 288 -0.29 -18.61 4.85
N VAL A 289 -1.38 -17.87 4.77
CA VAL A 289 -1.55 -16.56 5.45
C VAL A 289 -2.87 -16.49 6.24
N PRO A 290 -2.87 -15.79 7.38
CA PRO A 290 -4.08 -15.60 8.19
C PRO A 290 -5.04 -14.63 7.51
N VAL A 291 -6.34 -14.95 7.55
CA VAL A 291 -7.40 -14.10 6.99
C VAL A 291 -7.83 -13.06 8.02
N GLY A 292 -7.69 -11.79 7.68
CA GLY A 292 -8.10 -10.69 8.57
C GLY A 292 -7.17 -10.42 9.75
N ALA A 293 -5.96 -11.00 9.76
CA ALA A 293 -4.93 -10.74 10.76
C ALA A 293 -3.54 -10.67 10.12
N SER A 294 -2.60 -9.99 10.77
CA SER A 294 -1.22 -9.86 10.30
C SER A 294 -0.27 -10.92 10.86
N SER A 295 -0.68 -11.69 11.85
CA SER A 295 0.16 -12.68 12.53
C SER A 295 -0.44 -14.07 12.47
N LYS A 296 0.38 -15.08 12.16
CA LYS A 296 0.01 -16.51 12.17
C LYS A 296 -0.39 -17.02 13.56
N ASN A 297 -0.01 -16.30 14.63
CA ASN A 297 -0.38 -16.65 16.00
C ASN A 297 -1.83 -16.25 16.37
N ALA A 298 -2.52 -15.50 15.50
CA ALA A 298 -3.91 -15.19 15.71
C ALA A 298 -4.77 -16.46 15.47
N MET A 299 -5.76 -16.68 16.32
CA MET A 299 -6.75 -17.76 16.15
C MET A 299 -7.75 -17.39 15.03
N VAL A 300 -7.25 -17.24 13.80
CA VAL A 300 -8.02 -16.86 12.62
C VAL A 300 -7.86 -17.91 11.53
N PRO A 301 -8.81 -17.97 10.58
CA PRO A 301 -8.68 -18.87 9.44
C PRO A 301 -7.41 -18.62 8.64
N MET A 302 -6.82 -19.66 8.11
CA MET A 302 -5.66 -19.61 7.22
C MET A 302 -6.10 -19.90 5.78
N THR A 303 -5.51 -19.20 4.81
CA THR A 303 -5.73 -19.45 3.39
C THR A 303 -4.41 -19.49 2.63
N MET A 304 -4.42 -20.16 1.47
CA MET A 304 -3.27 -20.22 0.58
C MET A 304 -3.36 -19.09 -0.45
N VAL A 305 -2.29 -18.35 -0.63
CA VAL A 305 -2.14 -17.31 -1.65
C VAL A 305 -0.91 -17.60 -2.48
N ASN A 306 -1.07 -17.63 -3.81
CA ASN A 306 0.04 -17.84 -4.72
C ASN A 306 0.67 -16.50 -5.11
N THR A 307 1.95 -16.32 -4.81
CA THR A 307 2.64 -15.07 -5.10
C THR A 307 3.18 -14.96 -6.53
N LYS A 308 2.94 -15.97 -7.39
CA LYS A 308 3.46 -16.04 -8.76
C LYS A 308 3.07 -14.81 -9.59
N ASP A 309 1.83 -14.34 -9.43
CA ASP A 309 1.25 -13.23 -10.21
C ASP A 309 1.19 -11.91 -9.44
N ILE A 310 1.69 -11.87 -8.22
CA ILE A 310 1.87 -10.63 -7.45
C ILE A 310 3.09 -9.87 -7.97
N LEU A 311 2.92 -8.56 -8.21
CA LEU A 311 4.01 -7.68 -8.58
C LEU A 311 4.70 -7.12 -7.34
N PHE A 312 6.00 -7.38 -7.20
CA PHE A 312 6.81 -6.81 -6.14
C PHE A 312 7.58 -5.59 -6.63
N ILE A 313 7.50 -4.50 -5.88
CA ILE A 313 8.25 -3.27 -6.08
C ILE A 313 9.00 -2.98 -4.79
N CYS A 314 10.33 -2.98 -4.84
CA CYS A 314 11.18 -2.65 -3.71
C CYS A 314 11.67 -1.21 -3.86
N GLY A 315 11.58 -0.40 -2.81
CA GLY A 315 12.04 0.99 -2.80
C GLY A 315 13.09 1.23 -1.71
N GLY A 316 14.16 1.96 -2.02
CA GLY A 316 15.18 2.32 -1.04
C GLY A 316 15.83 3.67 -1.32
N ALA A 317 16.38 4.28 -0.28
CA ALA A 317 17.12 5.54 -0.41
C ALA A 317 18.59 5.29 -0.78
N PHE A 318 19.17 4.20 -0.32
CA PHE A 318 20.56 3.81 -0.53
C PHE A 318 21.54 4.95 -0.23
N PRO A 319 21.59 5.43 1.03
CA PRO A 319 22.50 6.51 1.39
C PRO A 319 23.94 6.14 1.03
N ASP A 320 24.72 7.12 0.58
CA ASP A 320 26.13 6.96 0.20
C ASP A 320 26.41 6.04 -1.00
N ILE A 321 25.39 5.55 -1.72
CA ILE A 321 25.59 4.76 -2.95
C ILE A 321 26.30 5.59 -4.03
N GLU A 322 26.13 6.91 -3.99
CA GLU A 322 26.79 7.85 -4.89
C GLU A 322 28.33 7.77 -4.78
N GLU A 323 28.86 7.53 -3.58
CA GLU A 323 30.31 7.32 -3.39
C GLU A 323 30.77 6.04 -4.07
N ILE A 324 29.98 4.97 -4.01
CA ILE A 324 30.28 3.70 -4.69
C ILE A 324 30.27 3.89 -6.20
N ILE A 325 29.29 4.65 -6.73
CA ILE A 325 29.21 4.97 -8.16
C ILE A 325 30.41 5.81 -8.60
N LYS A 326 30.78 6.85 -7.84
CA LYS A 326 31.96 7.68 -8.09
C LYS A 326 33.26 6.84 -8.13
N GLU A 327 33.44 5.96 -7.16
CA GLU A 327 34.58 5.07 -7.10
C GLU A 327 34.70 4.16 -8.34
N ARG A 328 33.57 3.61 -8.81
CA ARG A 328 33.50 2.80 -10.03
C ARG A 328 33.87 3.63 -11.26
N LEU A 329 33.24 4.77 -11.46
CA LEU A 329 33.46 5.62 -12.62
C LEU A 329 34.90 6.17 -12.67
N ASN A 330 35.48 6.50 -11.51
CA ASN A 330 36.85 6.94 -11.41
C ASN A 330 37.83 5.81 -11.74
N LYS A 331 37.55 4.56 -11.32
CA LYS A 331 38.39 3.39 -11.70
C LYS A 331 38.34 3.11 -13.20
N GLU A 332 37.16 3.17 -13.81
CA GLU A 332 36.98 3.00 -15.26
C GLU A 332 37.70 4.10 -16.05
N ALA A 333 37.71 5.33 -15.55
CA ALA A 333 38.41 6.47 -16.16
C ALA A 333 39.93 6.42 -15.99
N SER A 334 40.44 5.83 -14.92
CA SER A 334 41.88 5.75 -14.63
C SER A 334 42.64 4.77 -15.54
N ILE A 335 41.95 3.86 -16.20
CA ILE A 335 42.51 2.94 -17.21
C ILE A 335 42.79 3.69 -18.54
N GLY A 336 42.18 4.86 -18.74
CA GLY A 336 42.47 5.75 -19.88
C GLY A 336 43.23 6.99 -19.43
N PHE A 337 44.36 7.27 -20.00
CA PHE A 337 45.38 8.31 -19.79
C PHE A 337 44.92 9.77 -19.48
N LYS A 338 43.95 10.00 -18.57
CA LYS A 338 43.48 11.33 -18.14
C LYS A 338 43.38 11.44 -16.63
N ALA A 339 44.46 11.91 -16.01
CA ALA A 339 44.59 12.14 -14.58
C ALA A 339 43.67 13.29 -14.03
N ASP A 340 42.99 14.06 -14.88
CA ASP A 340 42.22 15.24 -14.51
C ASP A 340 40.72 14.97 -14.25
N LEU A 341 40.31 13.71 -14.07
CA LEU A 341 38.90 13.32 -13.99
C LEU A 341 38.35 13.15 -12.56
N LYS A 342 39.19 13.31 -11.53
CA LYS A 342 38.73 13.12 -10.14
C LYS A 342 37.62 14.08 -9.73
N ASP A 343 37.61 15.28 -10.29
CA ASP A 343 36.63 16.33 -9.92
C ASP A 343 35.38 16.35 -10.81
N LYS A 344 35.37 15.57 -11.91
CA LYS A 344 34.29 15.63 -12.92
C LYS A 344 32.95 15.14 -12.40
N TYR A 345 32.94 14.20 -11.48
CA TYR A 345 31.72 13.58 -10.94
C TYR A 345 31.31 14.12 -9.58
N ASP A 346 32.08 15.04 -8.99
CA ASP A 346 31.77 15.58 -7.67
C ASP A 346 30.55 16.51 -7.68
N ASN A 347 30.27 17.15 -8.81
CA ASN A 347 29.14 18.05 -9.01
C ASN A 347 28.06 17.49 -9.96
N ASP A 348 28.04 16.18 -10.22
CA ASP A 348 27.04 15.58 -11.11
C ASP A 348 25.74 15.30 -10.34
N GLU A 349 24.75 16.17 -10.48
CA GLU A 349 23.43 16.03 -9.86
C GLU A 349 22.67 14.77 -10.33
N ASN A 350 23.11 14.17 -11.46
CA ASN A 350 22.46 12.99 -12.06
C ASN A 350 23.25 11.69 -11.80
N LEU A 351 24.14 11.68 -10.82
CA LEU A 351 25.01 10.54 -10.54
C LEU A 351 24.20 9.26 -10.24
N LEU A 352 23.09 9.40 -9.54
CA LEU A 352 22.22 8.28 -9.19
C LEU A 352 21.58 7.57 -10.41
N GLN A 353 21.44 8.27 -11.54
CA GLN A 353 20.96 7.64 -12.79
C GLN A 353 21.98 6.66 -13.40
N LYS A 354 23.24 6.74 -12.99
CA LYS A 354 24.33 5.86 -13.45
C LYS A 354 24.50 4.63 -12.56
N VAL A 355 23.58 4.39 -11.61
CA VAL A 355 23.61 3.23 -10.72
C VAL A 355 23.53 1.92 -11.51
N THR A 356 24.29 0.93 -11.10
CA THR A 356 24.30 -0.42 -11.67
C THR A 356 24.00 -1.45 -10.60
N MET A 357 23.61 -2.67 -11.01
CA MET A 357 23.42 -3.80 -10.09
C MET A 357 24.66 -4.10 -9.25
N GLU A 358 25.85 -3.87 -9.81
CA GLU A 358 27.12 -4.02 -9.09
C GLU A 358 27.28 -3.03 -7.94
N ASP A 359 26.84 -1.78 -8.13
CA ASP A 359 26.91 -0.77 -7.09
C ASP A 359 25.99 -1.14 -5.92
N VAL A 360 24.78 -1.63 -6.22
CA VAL A 360 23.80 -2.10 -5.22
C VAL A 360 24.32 -3.36 -4.50
N ARG A 361 25.02 -4.26 -5.21
CA ARG A 361 25.70 -5.41 -4.60
C ARG A 361 26.81 -4.96 -3.64
N LYS A 362 27.63 -3.99 -4.04
CA LYS A 362 28.68 -3.43 -3.19
C LYS A 362 28.14 -2.70 -1.97
N PHE A 363 26.94 -2.15 -2.09
CA PHE A 363 26.21 -1.53 -0.97
C PHE A 363 25.87 -2.56 0.12
N GLY A 364 25.58 -3.82 -0.25
CA GLY A 364 25.29 -4.91 0.69
C GLY A 364 24.07 -5.76 0.36
N MET A 365 23.49 -5.60 -0.82
CA MET A 365 22.42 -6.47 -1.28
C MET A 365 22.98 -7.78 -1.85
N ILE A 366 22.34 -8.91 -1.55
CA ILE A 366 22.80 -10.21 -2.05
C ILE A 366 22.48 -10.40 -3.53
N PRO A 367 23.36 -11.04 -4.31
CA PRO A 367 23.18 -11.21 -5.75
C PRO A 367 21.88 -11.92 -6.12
N GLU A 368 21.48 -12.93 -5.35
CA GLU A 368 20.27 -13.72 -5.55
C GLU A 368 19.02 -12.85 -5.46
N PHE A 369 18.99 -11.95 -4.48
CA PHE A 369 17.89 -11.00 -4.30
C PHE A 369 17.81 -10.01 -5.46
N LEU A 370 18.95 -9.45 -5.88
CA LEU A 370 19.01 -8.55 -7.02
C LEU A 370 18.62 -9.25 -8.32
N GLY A 371 18.96 -10.54 -8.49
CA GLY A 371 18.55 -11.33 -9.65
C GLY A 371 17.02 -11.50 -9.76
N ARG A 372 16.27 -11.34 -8.65
CA ARG A 372 14.80 -11.37 -8.64
C ARG A 372 14.14 -10.00 -8.83
N LEU A 373 14.94 -8.95 -8.98
CA LEU A 373 14.51 -7.56 -9.23
C LEU A 373 15.14 -7.05 -10.54
N PRO A 374 14.80 -7.65 -11.70
CA PRO A 374 15.50 -7.39 -12.97
C PRO A 374 15.29 -5.96 -13.48
N VAL A 375 14.21 -5.29 -13.08
CA VAL A 375 13.92 -3.93 -13.50
C VAL A 375 14.40 -2.96 -12.42
N MET A 376 15.54 -2.31 -12.66
CA MET A 376 16.10 -1.31 -11.75
C MET A 376 16.05 0.08 -12.38
N PHE A 377 15.65 1.07 -11.61
CA PHE A 377 15.65 2.48 -12.01
C PHE A 377 15.79 3.41 -10.82
N SER A 378 16.26 4.63 -11.10
CA SER A 378 16.42 5.67 -10.07
C SER A 378 15.42 6.79 -10.26
N LEU A 379 15.08 7.46 -9.13
CA LEU A 379 14.37 8.71 -9.10
C LEU A 379 15.35 9.86 -8.92
N GLU A 380 15.07 10.96 -9.57
CA GLU A 380 15.85 12.19 -9.48
C GLU A 380 15.58 12.90 -8.14
N ALA A 381 16.60 13.62 -7.67
CA ALA A 381 16.43 14.57 -6.58
C ALA A 381 15.48 15.70 -7.02
N LEU A 382 14.64 16.19 -6.11
CA LEU A 382 13.70 17.26 -6.42
C LEU A 382 14.42 18.62 -6.41
N THR A 383 14.39 19.31 -7.54
CA THR A 383 14.85 20.71 -7.66
C THR A 383 13.82 21.68 -7.09
N GLU A 384 14.21 22.94 -6.85
CA GLU A 384 13.28 23.96 -6.37
C GLU A 384 12.12 24.18 -7.37
N ASP A 385 12.42 24.20 -8.66
CA ASP A 385 11.39 24.32 -9.71
C ASP A 385 10.41 23.13 -9.67
N MET A 386 10.92 21.91 -9.48
CA MET A 386 10.06 20.74 -9.33
C MET A 386 9.18 20.83 -8.07
N LEU A 387 9.70 21.35 -6.95
CA LEU A 387 8.93 21.55 -5.73
C LEU A 387 7.81 22.57 -5.92
N ILE A 388 8.06 23.67 -6.65
CA ILE A 388 7.04 24.67 -7.01
C ILE A 388 5.96 24.04 -7.90
N ARG A 389 6.36 23.24 -8.89
CA ARG A 389 5.44 22.54 -9.77
C ARG A 389 4.59 21.51 -9.00
N ILE A 390 5.19 20.77 -8.06
CA ILE A 390 4.48 19.82 -7.17
C ILE A 390 3.38 20.52 -6.37
N LEU A 391 3.56 21.77 -5.98
CA LEU A 391 2.55 22.55 -5.28
C LEU A 391 1.35 22.90 -6.15
N LYS A 392 1.56 23.15 -7.45
CA LYS A 392 0.54 23.72 -8.38
C LYS A 392 -0.09 22.69 -9.32
N GLU A 393 0.74 21.89 -10.01
CA GLU A 393 0.34 21.13 -11.21
C GLU A 393 -0.52 19.90 -10.90
N PRO A 394 -0.16 19.00 -9.98
CA PRO A 394 -0.88 17.74 -9.78
C PRO A 394 -2.37 17.93 -9.57
N LYS A 395 -3.19 16.97 -10.05
CA LYS A 395 -4.63 16.96 -9.78
C LYS A 395 -4.93 17.07 -8.28
N ASN A 396 -4.14 16.39 -7.45
CA ASN A 396 -4.24 16.42 -5.99
C ASN A 396 -3.17 17.30 -5.34
N ALA A 397 -2.78 18.41 -6.01
CA ALA A 397 -1.81 19.33 -5.45
C ALA A 397 -2.27 19.86 -4.07
N ILE A 398 -1.32 20.01 -3.16
CA ILE A 398 -1.60 20.42 -1.77
C ILE A 398 -2.30 21.78 -1.71
N LEU A 399 -1.92 22.71 -2.60
CA LEU A 399 -2.58 24.03 -2.69
C LEU A 399 -4.03 23.89 -3.12
N LYS A 400 -4.32 23.03 -4.12
CA LYS A 400 -5.70 22.79 -4.58
C LYS A 400 -6.58 22.19 -3.50
N GLN A 401 -6.00 21.33 -2.60
CA GLN A 401 -6.72 20.79 -1.46
C GLN A 401 -7.11 21.89 -0.48
N ASN A 402 -6.17 22.78 -0.10
CA ASN A 402 -6.44 23.90 0.79
C ASN A 402 -7.39 24.92 0.16
N GLN A 403 -7.24 25.22 -1.14
CA GLN A 403 -8.16 26.06 -1.89
C GLN A 403 -9.59 25.51 -1.86
N LYS A 404 -9.74 24.19 -2.03
CA LYS A 404 -11.06 23.54 -1.97
C LYS A 404 -11.67 23.61 -0.57
N LEU A 405 -10.87 23.48 0.48
CA LEU A 405 -11.36 23.59 1.87
C LEU A 405 -11.89 24.99 2.15
N LEU A 406 -11.12 26.05 1.86
CA LEU A 406 -11.58 27.42 2.08
C LEU A 406 -12.70 27.84 1.11
N ALA A 407 -12.76 27.23 -0.06
CA ALA A 407 -13.89 27.47 -0.98
C ALA A 407 -15.22 26.94 -0.44
N MET A 408 -15.22 25.95 0.48
CA MET A 408 -16.43 25.51 1.18
C MET A 408 -16.98 26.58 2.16
N ASP A 409 -16.08 27.46 2.65
CA ASP A 409 -16.42 28.63 3.46
C ASP A 409 -16.61 29.88 2.58
N GLU A 410 -16.75 29.68 1.25
CA GLU A 410 -16.89 30.74 0.24
C GLU A 410 -15.70 31.72 0.21
N VAL A 411 -14.52 31.30 0.64
CA VAL A 411 -13.29 32.11 0.65
C VAL A 411 -12.33 31.62 -0.43
N LYS A 412 -11.82 32.54 -1.22
CA LYS A 412 -10.82 32.26 -2.27
C LYS A 412 -9.42 32.33 -1.67
N LEU A 413 -8.65 31.25 -1.79
CA LEU A 413 -7.25 31.19 -1.38
C LEU A 413 -6.33 31.38 -2.59
N GLU A 414 -5.43 32.33 -2.51
CA GLU A 414 -4.43 32.61 -3.55
C GLU A 414 -3.01 32.57 -2.97
N PHE A 415 -2.05 32.21 -3.81
CA PHE A 415 -0.63 32.19 -3.44
C PHE A 415 0.14 33.03 -4.47
N THR A 416 0.99 33.93 -3.99
CA THR A 416 1.91 34.65 -4.88
C THR A 416 3.06 33.74 -5.30
N ASP A 417 3.69 34.03 -6.45
CA ASP A 417 4.85 33.25 -6.91
C ASP A 417 6.03 33.34 -5.93
N GLU A 418 6.17 34.47 -5.22
CA GLU A 418 7.14 34.66 -4.15
C GLU A 418 6.89 33.72 -2.97
N ALA A 419 5.62 33.54 -2.56
CA ALA A 419 5.27 32.61 -1.52
C ALA A 419 5.66 31.17 -1.89
N LEU A 420 5.41 30.77 -3.13
CA LEU A 420 5.75 29.44 -3.60
C LEU A 420 7.26 29.21 -3.66
N ALA A 421 8.03 30.21 -4.10
CA ALA A 421 9.49 30.16 -4.08
C ALA A 421 10.01 30.06 -2.63
N ALA A 422 9.44 30.81 -1.69
CA ALA A 422 9.81 30.77 -0.27
C ALA A 422 9.50 29.38 0.34
N ILE A 423 8.35 28.76 0.02
CA ILE A 423 7.98 27.43 0.47
C ILE A 423 8.96 26.39 -0.11
N ALA A 424 9.26 26.44 -1.40
CA ALA A 424 10.19 25.52 -2.06
C ALA A 424 11.59 25.62 -1.49
N LYS A 425 12.09 26.83 -1.23
CA LYS A 425 13.39 27.08 -0.59
C LYS A 425 13.45 26.49 0.81
N LYS A 426 12.47 26.77 1.66
CA LYS A 426 12.37 26.16 3.01
C LYS A 426 12.30 24.63 2.97
N ALA A 427 11.60 24.05 1.98
CA ALA A 427 11.51 22.61 1.82
C ALA A 427 12.87 21.99 1.44
N LYS A 428 13.64 22.65 0.56
CA LYS A 428 14.97 22.24 0.16
C LYS A 428 15.96 22.29 1.33
N GLU A 429 15.90 23.36 2.14
CA GLU A 429 16.72 23.51 3.34
C GLU A 429 16.49 22.39 4.37
N LYS A 430 15.23 21.94 4.53
CA LYS A 430 14.88 20.80 5.41
C LYS A 430 15.40 19.44 4.94
N LYS A 431 15.88 19.30 3.70
CA LYS A 431 16.47 18.07 3.09
C LYS A 431 15.59 16.82 3.17
N VAL A 432 14.28 16.95 3.32
CA VAL A 432 13.30 15.84 3.40
C VAL A 432 12.42 15.75 2.15
N GLY A 433 12.79 16.44 1.08
CA GLY A 433 12.10 16.43 -0.21
C GLY A 433 10.66 16.94 -0.13
N ALA A 434 9.77 16.40 -0.95
CA ALA A 434 8.38 16.83 -1.01
C ALA A 434 7.59 16.65 0.29
N ARG A 435 8.03 15.80 1.23
CA ARG A 435 7.39 15.64 2.54
C ARG A 435 7.40 16.94 3.35
N ALA A 436 8.45 17.77 3.18
CA ALA A 436 8.54 19.07 3.86
C ALA A 436 7.47 20.07 3.39
N LEU A 437 7.02 19.99 2.14
CA LEU A 437 6.03 20.92 1.58
C LEU A 437 4.75 20.93 2.40
N ARG A 438 4.27 19.74 2.76
CA ARG A 438 3.03 19.61 3.53
C ARG A 438 3.17 20.22 4.92
N SER A 439 4.23 19.90 5.65
CA SER A 439 4.43 20.42 7.01
C SER A 439 4.63 21.93 7.03
N ILE A 440 5.30 22.50 5.99
CA ILE A 440 5.48 23.96 5.89
C ILE A 440 4.14 24.65 5.62
N ILE A 441 3.31 24.08 4.74
CA ILE A 441 2.00 24.66 4.44
C ILE A 441 1.08 24.55 5.65
N GLU A 442 1.03 23.39 6.31
CA GLU A 442 0.20 23.19 7.51
C GLU A 442 0.58 24.17 8.64
N GLU A 443 1.87 24.51 8.78
CA GLU A 443 2.35 25.43 9.80
C GLU A 443 1.70 26.83 9.70
N PHE A 444 1.67 27.44 8.52
CA PHE A 444 1.08 28.77 8.34
C PHE A 444 -0.42 28.76 8.00
N MET A 445 -0.93 27.65 7.47
CA MET A 445 -2.36 27.50 7.17
C MET A 445 -3.20 27.29 8.43
N LEU A 446 -2.60 26.82 9.54
CA LEU A 446 -3.33 26.54 10.77
C LEU A 446 -4.10 27.79 11.26
N ASP A 447 -3.41 28.93 11.35
CA ASP A 447 -4.02 30.18 11.83
C ASP A 447 -5.10 30.67 10.86
N ILE A 448 -4.87 30.53 9.57
CA ILE A 448 -5.83 30.91 8.51
C ILE A 448 -7.10 30.05 8.64
N MET A 449 -6.96 28.73 8.72
CA MET A 449 -8.09 27.82 8.84
C MET A 449 -8.88 28.00 10.15
N TYR A 450 -8.22 28.50 11.19
CA TYR A 450 -8.88 28.78 12.48
C TYR A 450 -9.59 30.13 12.51
N GLU A 451 -8.99 31.19 11.94
CA GLU A 451 -9.52 32.57 12.02
C GLU A 451 -10.54 32.90 10.92
N ILE A 452 -10.32 32.40 9.70
CA ILE A 452 -11.15 32.76 8.52
C ILE A 452 -12.63 32.41 8.71
N PRO A 453 -13.04 31.23 9.21
CA PRO A 453 -14.45 30.87 9.35
C PRO A 453 -15.21 31.71 10.39
N LYS A 454 -14.53 32.60 11.13
CA LYS A 454 -15.17 33.48 12.11
C LYS A 454 -15.81 34.72 11.50
N ASP A 455 -15.41 35.12 10.28
CA ASP A 455 -15.88 36.35 9.61
C ASP A 455 -16.38 36.08 8.19
N ASP A 456 -17.69 36.06 8.04
CA ASP A 456 -18.39 35.83 6.77
C ASP A 456 -18.12 36.92 5.71
N ASN A 457 -17.51 38.05 6.08
CA ASN A 457 -17.21 39.14 5.16
C ASN A 457 -15.90 38.92 4.38
N ILE A 458 -15.11 37.92 4.73
CA ILE A 458 -13.84 37.62 4.05
C ILE A 458 -14.14 36.99 2.69
N GLY A 459 -13.58 37.59 1.61
CA GLY A 459 -13.75 37.09 0.23
C GLY A 459 -12.53 36.38 -0.31
N THR A 460 -11.34 36.96 -0.09
CA THR A 460 -10.09 36.40 -0.64
C THR A 460 -8.96 36.50 0.39
N VAL A 461 -8.20 35.45 0.52
CA VAL A 461 -6.98 35.38 1.32
C VAL A 461 -5.80 35.13 0.39
N THR A 462 -4.83 36.03 0.36
CA THR A 462 -3.63 35.91 -0.47
C THR A 462 -2.41 35.71 0.41
N ILE A 463 -1.71 34.60 0.18
CA ILE A 463 -0.47 34.23 0.86
C ILE A 463 0.71 34.86 0.13
N THR A 464 1.47 35.70 0.83
CA THR A 464 2.68 36.37 0.33
C THR A 464 3.95 35.66 0.79
N GLY A 465 5.09 35.95 0.13
CA GLY A 465 6.40 35.46 0.56
C GLY A 465 6.76 35.88 1.99
N ASP A 466 6.46 37.15 2.34
CA ASP A 466 6.70 37.68 3.68
C ASP A 466 5.93 36.92 4.76
N TYR A 467 4.69 36.54 4.49
CA TYR A 467 3.91 35.73 5.41
C TYR A 467 4.52 34.35 5.62
N VAL A 468 4.95 33.67 4.54
CA VAL A 468 5.64 32.38 4.64
C VAL A 468 6.94 32.49 5.43
N GLU A 469 7.65 33.63 5.33
CA GLU A 469 8.87 33.92 6.09
C GLU A 469 8.61 34.44 7.52
N GLN A 470 7.34 34.51 7.95
CA GLN A 470 6.90 35.02 9.27
C GLN A 470 7.24 36.50 9.48
N LYS A 471 7.30 37.30 8.41
CA LYS A 471 7.60 38.74 8.45
C LYS A 471 6.35 39.63 8.35
N GLY A 472 5.16 39.05 8.22
CA GLY A 472 3.89 39.77 8.06
C GLY A 472 2.68 38.87 8.21
N GLY A 473 1.49 39.39 7.88
CA GLY A 473 0.23 38.66 7.86
C GLY A 473 -0.22 38.33 6.42
N PRO A 474 -1.24 37.45 6.23
CA PRO A 474 -1.84 37.23 4.93
C PRO A 474 -2.59 38.49 4.47
N LEU A 475 -2.70 38.69 3.16
CA LEU A 475 -3.52 39.76 2.61
C LEU A 475 -4.97 39.29 2.54
N ILE A 476 -5.86 39.99 3.27
CA ILE A 476 -7.28 39.67 3.35
C ILE A 476 -8.08 40.72 2.59
N THR A 477 -8.92 40.26 1.66
CA THR A 477 -9.84 41.13 0.93
C THR A 477 -11.28 40.76 1.28
N MET A 478 -12.07 41.80 1.68
CA MET A 478 -13.45 41.63 2.09
C MET A 478 -14.39 41.45 0.87
N ARG A 479 -15.50 40.73 1.06
CA ARG A 479 -16.56 40.60 0.05
C ARG A 479 -17.18 41.98 -0.25
N GLY A 480 -17.32 42.30 -1.53
CA GLY A 480 -17.96 43.56 -1.97
C GLY A 480 -17.06 44.79 -2.05
N CYS A 481 -15.80 44.71 -1.68
CA CYS A 481 -14.84 45.79 -1.88
C CYS A 481 -14.08 45.57 -3.20
N GLY A 482 -14.47 46.23 -4.28
CA GLY A 482 -13.63 46.35 -5.46
C GLY A 482 -12.31 47.01 -5.07
N MET A 483 -11.19 46.46 -5.55
CA MET A 483 -9.78 46.84 -5.29
C MET A 483 -9.58 48.20 -4.66
N LEU A 484 -9.52 48.28 -3.35
CA LEU A 484 -8.83 49.31 -2.62
C LEU A 484 -7.75 48.59 -1.80
N GLU A 485 -6.50 48.85 -2.10
CA GLU A 485 -5.35 48.40 -1.33
C GLU A 485 -5.49 48.86 0.13
N GLN A 486 -6.03 47.98 0.98
CA GLN A 486 -5.93 48.14 2.42
C GLN A 486 -4.73 47.36 2.91
N LYS A 487 -3.73 48.08 3.36
CA LYS A 487 -2.60 47.51 4.14
C LYS A 487 -3.17 46.68 5.28
N ALA A 488 -2.79 45.40 5.31
CA ALA A 488 -3.20 44.44 6.29
C ALA A 488 -3.03 44.97 7.72
N ASN A 489 -4.10 44.93 8.49
CA ASN A 489 -3.98 44.97 9.94
C ASN A 489 -3.26 43.69 10.38
N VAL A 490 -2.07 43.87 10.88
CA VAL A 490 -1.26 42.81 11.48
C VAL A 490 -2.09 42.17 12.58
N ILE A 491 -2.41 40.90 12.44
CA ILE A 491 -2.85 40.08 13.56
C ILE A 491 -1.62 39.92 14.44
N GLN A 492 -1.44 40.85 15.41
CA GLN A 492 -0.49 40.64 16.48
C GLN A 492 -1.00 39.47 17.30
N ALA A 493 -0.25 38.37 17.27
CA ALA A 493 -0.41 37.30 18.25
C ALA A 493 -0.38 37.95 19.62
N ALA A 494 -1.50 37.88 20.34
CA ALA A 494 -1.56 38.25 21.72
C ALA A 494 -0.71 37.25 22.52
N GLY A 495 0.56 37.57 22.67
CA GLY A 495 1.41 37.00 23.69
C GLY A 495 1.17 37.80 24.99
N ASN A 496 0.49 37.15 25.91
CA ASN A 496 0.66 37.34 27.37
C ASN A 496 0.26 36.02 28.05
#